data_4e021a280dfce12c1b8e66edf1cd4afb
#
_entry.id   4e021a280dfce12c1b8e66edf1cd4afb
#
_cell.length_a   1.000
_cell.length_b   1.000
_cell.length_c   1.000
_cell.angle_alpha   90.00
_cell.angle_beta   90.00
_cell.angle_gamma   90.00
#
_symmetry.space_group_name_H-M   'P 1'
#
loop_
_entity.id
_entity.type
_entity.pdbx_description
1 polymer ?
#
loop_
_entity_poly.entity_id
_entity_poly.type
_entity_poly.pdbx_seq_one_letter_code
_entity_poly.pdbx_strand_id
1 'polypeptide(L)'
;MGILGQGNYSLTAGIIPDRVPYPLLENHLGNNFIFYNTNSFNMMRFFEFTSNRFFSLQYTQYLEGLITNRLPIIKKLNWRNHFTFNYLIGDLEERFNTNGALNSLNGKPYIEIGYGFSNIFRFLRVDFVHRLTHLNNTSTVFESNPPKFSIKISAQIRL
;
A
#
# COMPACT_ATOMS: atom_id res chain seq x y z
N MET A 1 -19.31 7.75 -18.19
CA MET A 1 -17.93 7.76 -17.65
C MET A 1 -17.58 9.20 -17.36
N GLY A 2 -17.21 9.51 -16.11
CA GLY A 2 -16.87 10.89 -15.74
C GLY A 2 -15.49 11.29 -16.28
N ILE A 3 -15.23 12.58 -16.37
CA ILE A 3 -13.97 13.18 -16.86
C ILE A 3 -12.74 12.71 -16.04
N LEU A 4 -12.94 12.24 -14.80
CA LEU A 4 -11.89 11.84 -13.87
C LEU A 4 -11.49 10.35 -13.93
N GLY A 5 -12.10 9.56 -14.83
CA GLY A 5 -11.81 8.13 -14.98
C GLY A 5 -12.45 7.25 -13.90
N GLN A 6 -11.79 6.17 -13.49
CA GLN A 6 -12.30 5.17 -12.56
C GLN A 6 -11.51 5.19 -11.24
N GLY A 7 -12.20 5.30 -10.12
CA GLY A 7 -11.64 5.16 -8.78
C GLY A 7 -12.03 3.83 -8.14
N ASN A 8 -11.05 3.12 -7.58
CA ASN A 8 -11.26 1.93 -6.78
C ASN A 8 -10.82 2.21 -5.35
N TYR A 9 -11.62 1.83 -4.38
CA TYR A 9 -11.28 1.98 -2.97
C TYR A 9 -11.60 0.69 -2.20
N SER A 10 -10.82 0.43 -1.19
CA SER A 10 -11.03 -0.63 -0.21
C SER A 10 -10.90 -0.04 1.19
N LEU A 11 -11.92 -0.25 2.00
CA LEU A 11 -11.96 0.17 3.39
C LEU A 11 -12.04 -1.08 4.26
N THR A 12 -11.15 -1.19 5.22
CA THR A 12 -11.17 -2.29 6.18
C THR A 12 -10.98 -1.72 7.59
N ALA A 13 -11.80 -2.17 8.52
CA ALA A 13 -11.65 -1.84 9.92
C ALA A 13 -11.87 -3.08 10.76
N GLY A 14 -11.14 -3.21 11.84
CA GLY A 14 -11.26 -4.34 12.74
C GLY A 14 -10.95 -3.99 14.18
N ILE A 15 -11.58 -4.72 15.09
CA ILE A 15 -11.33 -4.67 16.53
C ILE A 15 -11.34 -6.08 17.11
N ILE A 16 -10.34 -6.40 17.89
CA ILE A 16 -10.21 -7.66 18.61
C ILE A 16 -10.26 -7.33 20.10
N PRO A 17 -11.43 -7.50 20.75
CA PRO A 17 -11.62 -7.06 22.14
C PRO A 17 -10.99 -8.00 23.17
N ASP A 18 -10.95 -9.30 22.85
CA ASP A 18 -10.50 -10.33 23.78
C ASP A 18 -9.05 -10.73 23.54
N ARG A 19 -8.41 -11.25 24.58
CA ARG A 19 -7.03 -11.75 24.48
C ARG A 19 -6.97 -12.97 23.60
N VAL A 20 -6.28 -12.84 22.47
CA VAL A 20 -6.09 -13.90 21.48
C VAL A 20 -4.61 -14.22 21.28
N PRO A 21 -4.25 -15.45 20.86
CA PRO A 21 -2.90 -15.77 20.39
C PRO A 21 -2.48 -14.92 19.21
N TYR A 22 -1.16 -14.66 19.07
CA TYR A 22 -0.58 -13.86 17.99
C TYR A 22 -1.11 -14.15 16.57
N PRO A 23 -1.31 -15.42 16.14
CA PRO A 23 -1.80 -15.70 14.80
C PRO A 23 -3.21 -15.20 14.49
N LEU A 24 -3.98 -14.85 15.54
CA LEU A 24 -5.33 -14.31 15.41
C LEU A 24 -5.37 -12.77 15.47
N LEU A 25 -4.24 -12.11 15.71
CA LEU A 25 -4.12 -10.67 15.58
C LEU A 25 -4.04 -10.27 14.11
N GLU A 26 -4.45 -9.04 13.81
CA GLU A 26 -4.32 -8.52 12.46
C GLU A 26 -2.86 -8.17 12.16
N ASN A 27 -2.26 -8.95 11.28
CA ASN A 27 -0.95 -8.70 10.72
C ASN A 27 -1.14 -8.02 9.35
N HIS A 28 -0.80 -6.73 9.29
CA HIS A 28 -1.00 -5.97 8.05
C HIS A 28 -0.09 -6.49 6.93
N LEU A 29 -0.71 -6.77 5.78
CA LEU A 29 -0.02 -7.39 4.67
C LEU A 29 0.93 -6.39 3.98
N GLY A 30 2.22 -6.56 4.21
CA GLY A 30 3.29 -5.86 3.51
C GLY A 30 3.71 -6.56 2.21
N ASN A 31 4.51 -5.88 1.39
CA ASN A 31 5.02 -6.42 0.13
C ASN A 31 6.48 -6.01 -0.12
N ASN A 32 7.40 -6.93 0.10
CA ASN A 32 8.84 -6.73 -0.15
C ASN A 32 9.26 -7.06 -1.59
N PHE A 33 8.36 -7.64 -2.40
CA PHE A 33 8.68 -8.02 -3.77
C PHE A 33 8.63 -6.83 -4.71
N ILE A 34 9.28 -6.98 -5.87
CA ILE A 34 9.19 -6.02 -6.97
C ILE A 34 7.80 -5.98 -7.61
N PHE A 35 7.00 -7.04 -7.43
CA PHE A 35 5.66 -7.11 -8.00
C PHE A 35 4.67 -6.31 -7.17
N TYR A 36 3.92 -5.41 -7.84
CA TYR A 36 2.86 -4.64 -7.20
C TYR A 36 1.69 -5.55 -6.79
N ASN A 37 1.25 -5.42 -5.55
CA ASN A 37 0.08 -6.12 -5.04
C ASN A 37 -0.99 -5.10 -4.61
N THR A 38 -2.18 -5.20 -5.19
CA THR A 38 -3.31 -4.29 -4.91
C THR A 38 -3.91 -4.48 -3.52
N ASN A 39 -3.71 -5.64 -2.90
CA ASN A 39 -4.28 -5.99 -1.60
C ASN A 39 -3.27 -5.88 -0.45
N SER A 40 -2.12 -5.24 -0.69
CA SER A 40 -1.09 -5.08 0.32
C SER A 40 -0.51 -3.65 0.31
N PHE A 41 0.16 -3.30 1.39
CA PHE A 41 0.98 -2.09 1.47
C PHE A 41 2.31 -2.37 0.77
N ASN A 42 2.56 -1.69 -0.33
CA ASN A 42 3.66 -2.03 -1.24
C ASN A 42 5.04 -1.54 -0.78
N MET A 43 5.10 -0.73 0.28
CA MET A 43 6.33 -0.26 0.92
C MET A 43 6.48 -0.74 2.36
N MET A 44 5.50 -1.48 2.88
CA MET A 44 5.53 -2.12 4.19
C MET A 44 6.25 -3.47 4.07
N ARG A 45 7.07 -3.81 5.05
CA ARG A 45 7.73 -5.13 5.14
C ARG A 45 6.73 -6.17 5.64
N PHE A 46 7.00 -7.44 5.36
CA PHE A 46 6.21 -8.54 5.90
C PHE A 46 6.24 -8.51 7.43
N PHE A 47 5.08 -8.66 8.04
CA PHE A 47 4.90 -8.68 9.50
C PHE A 47 5.47 -7.44 10.21
N GLU A 48 5.52 -6.30 9.52
CA GLU A 48 6.08 -5.08 10.09
C GLU A 48 5.20 -4.49 11.20
N PHE A 49 3.88 -4.54 11.02
CA PHE A 49 2.93 -4.01 11.99
C PHE A 49 1.82 -5.00 12.27
N THR A 50 1.49 -5.11 13.57
CA THR A 50 0.38 -5.91 14.09
C THR A 50 -0.54 -5.00 14.90
N SER A 51 -1.85 -5.22 14.79
CA SER A 51 -2.86 -4.42 15.51
C SER A 51 -3.96 -5.30 16.07
N ASN A 52 -4.53 -4.90 17.22
CA ASN A 52 -5.79 -5.46 17.72
C ASN A 52 -6.99 -4.58 17.37
N ARG A 53 -6.74 -3.33 16.99
CA ARG A 53 -7.74 -2.42 16.41
C ARG A 53 -7.09 -1.58 15.34
N PHE A 54 -7.78 -1.45 14.21
CA PHE A 54 -7.22 -0.75 13.05
C PHE A 54 -8.30 -0.23 12.12
N PHE A 55 -7.89 0.73 11.30
CA PHE A 55 -8.61 1.21 10.13
C PHE A 55 -7.64 1.35 8.96
N SER A 56 -8.01 0.81 7.82
CA SER A 56 -7.23 0.82 6.59
C SER A 56 -8.05 1.36 5.43
N LEU A 57 -7.44 2.24 4.64
CA LEU A 57 -7.97 2.75 3.38
C LEU A 57 -6.94 2.52 2.28
N GLN A 58 -7.34 1.85 1.22
CA GLN A 58 -6.56 1.75 -0.01
C GLN A 58 -7.37 2.36 -1.15
N TYR A 59 -6.77 3.28 -1.88
CA TYR A 59 -7.42 4.01 -2.96
C TYR A 59 -6.54 4.01 -4.20
N THR A 60 -7.15 3.73 -5.36
CA THR A 60 -6.50 3.81 -6.66
C THR A 60 -7.38 4.58 -7.63
N GLN A 61 -6.86 5.69 -8.18
CA GLN A 61 -7.52 6.48 -9.20
C GLN A 61 -6.85 6.24 -10.55
N TYR A 62 -7.60 5.79 -11.53
CA TYR A 62 -7.17 5.67 -12.92
C TYR A 62 -7.64 6.90 -13.70
N LEU A 63 -6.72 7.66 -14.25
CA LEU A 63 -7.00 8.94 -14.92
C LEU A 63 -7.26 8.80 -16.44
N GLU A 64 -7.51 7.61 -16.92
CA GLU A 64 -7.92 7.25 -18.29
C GLU A 64 -7.51 8.24 -19.42
N GLY A 65 -6.24 8.67 -19.40
CA GLY A 65 -5.70 9.51 -20.46
C GLY A 65 -5.83 11.03 -20.25
N LEU A 66 -6.31 11.50 -19.11
CA LEU A 66 -6.42 12.94 -18.81
C LEU A 66 -5.11 13.71 -19.06
N ILE A 67 -3.98 13.11 -18.71
CA ILE A 67 -2.65 13.71 -18.91
C ILE A 67 -2.03 13.23 -20.22
N THR A 68 -2.12 11.93 -20.51
CA THR A 68 -1.45 11.32 -21.66
C THR A 68 -2.06 11.73 -22.99
N ASN A 69 -3.36 12.05 -23.05
CA ASN A 69 -4.01 12.52 -24.28
C ASN A 69 -3.59 13.93 -24.69
N ARG A 70 -2.99 14.71 -23.81
CA ARG A 70 -2.49 16.07 -24.12
C ARG A 70 -1.12 16.07 -24.78
N LEU A 71 -0.36 14.98 -24.66
CA LEU A 71 0.99 14.85 -25.23
C LEU A 71 0.93 14.00 -26.50
N PRO A 72 1.24 14.57 -27.70
CA PRO A 72 1.00 13.90 -28.98
C PRO A 72 1.79 12.60 -29.16
N ILE A 73 2.97 12.48 -28.53
CA ILE A 73 3.80 11.27 -28.59
C ILE A 73 3.23 10.18 -27.67
N ILE A 74 2.81 10.53 -26.46
CA ILE A 74 2.31 9.59 -25.45
C ILE A 74 0.90 9.10 -25.81
N LYS A 75 0.10 9.93 -26.49
CA LYS A 75 -1.22 9.54 -27.00
C LYS A 75 -1.18 8.29 -27.90
N LYS A 76 -0.13 8.14 -28.71
CA LYS A 76 0.05 6.95 -29.58
C LYS A 76 0.34 5.67 -28.78
N LEU A 77 0.90 5.79 -27.57
CA LEU A 77 1.26 4.65 -26.73
C LEU A 77 0.07 4.11 -25.92
N ASN A 78 -1.06 4.83 -25.87
CA ASN A 78 -2.25 4.48 -25.08
C ASN A 78 -1.95 4.19 -23.59
N TRP A 79 -0.90 4.80 -23.04
CA TRP A 79 -0.58 4.66 -21.64
C TRP A 79 -1.63 5.35 -20.79
N ARG A 80 -1.98 4.76 -19.66
CA ARG A 80 -2.94 5.30 -18.71
C ARG A 80 -2.24 5.61 -17.39
N ASN A 81 -2.40 6.84 -16.94
CA ASN A 81 -1.88 7.25 -15.63
C ASN A 81 -2.80 6.74 -14.53
N HIS A 82 -2.20 6.41 -13.40
CA HIS A 82 -2.94 6.12 -12.18
C HIS A 82 -2.19 6.70 -10.98
N PHE A 83 -2.94 6.93 -9.92
CA PHE A 83 -2.47 7.36 -8.62
C PHE A 83 -3.00 6.41 -7.56
N THR A 84 -2.17 6.10 -6.56
CA THR A 84 -2.54 5.26 -5.43
C THR A 84 -2.27 5.99 -4.12
N PHE A 85 -3.16 5.80 -3.16
CA PHE A 85 -3.04 6.31 -1.80
C PHE A 85 -3.44 5.21 -0.83
N ASN A 86 -2.52 4.81 0.05
CA ASN A 86 -2.78 3.80 1.06
C ASN A 86 -2.52 4.39 2.44
N TYR A 87 -3.49 4.20 3.31
CA TYR A 87 -3.51 4.70 4.67
C TYR A 87 -3.85 3.58 5.64
N LEU A 88 -3.14 3.51 6.74
CA LEU A 88 -3.40 2.58 7.82
C LEU A 88 -3.16 3.29 9.15
N ILE A 89 -4.10 3.18 10.06
CA ILE A 89 -3.93 3.55 11.45
C ILE A 89 -4.37 2.40 12.32
N GLY A 90 -3.65 2.16 13.40
CA GLY A 90 -3.98 1.06 14.30
C GLY A 90 -3.18 1.16 15.59
N ASP A 91 -3.56 0.30 16.51
CA ASP A 91 -2.93 0.19 17.81
C ASP A 91 -2.87 -1.26 18.26
N LEU A 92 -1.94 -1.57 19.13
CA LEU A 92 -1.78 -2.87 19.78
C LEU A 92 -1.65 -2.67 21.26
N GLU A 93 -2.67 -3.05 22.02
CA GLU A 93 -2.65 -2.94 23.47
C GLU A 93 -1.56 -3.83 24.07
N GLU A 94 -0.92 -3.37 25.14
CA GLU A 94 0.20 -4.06 25.82
C GLU A 94 -0.13 -5.50 26.22
N ARG A 95 -1.38 -5.77 26.57
CA ARG A 95 -1.83 -7.11 26.94
C ARG A 95 -1.67 -8.17 25.85
N PHE A 96 -1.55 -7.76 24.57
CA PHE A 96 -1.30 -8.63 23.43
C PHE A 96 0.19 -8.76 23.09
N ASN A 97 1.03 -7.82 23.57
CA ASN A 97 2.46 -7.75 23.27
C ASN A 97 3.33 -7.95 24.53
N THR A 98 3.04 -8.99 25.30
CA THR A 98 3.70 -9.27 26.57
C THR A 98 5.23 -9.41 26.47
N ASN A 99 5.75 -9.82 25.34
CA ASN A 99 7.18 -10.03 25.11
C ASN A 99 7.85 -8.85 24.38
N GLY A 100 7.10 -7.79 24.05
CA GLY A 100 7.63 -6.64 23.30
C GLY A 100 8.13 -6.96 21.88
N ALA A 101 7.82 -8.16 21.36
CA ALA A 101 8.34 -8.62 20.07
C ALA A 101 7.52 -8.10 18.87
N LEU A 102 6.30 -7.62 19.11
CA LEU A 102 5.41 -7.14 18.06
C LEU A 102 5.53 -5.63 17.89
N ASN A 103 5.61 -5.19 16.65
CA ASN A 103 5.60 -3.76 16.35
C ASN A 103 4.17 -3.25 16.19
N SER A 104 3.85 -2.19 16.90
CA SER A 104 2.60 -1.45 16.76
C SER A 104 2.80 -0.15 16.01
N LEU A 105 1.74 0.32 15.37
CA LEU A 105 1.68 1.69 14.82
C LEU A 105 1.61 2.76 15.92
N ASN A 106 1.23 2.39 17.14
CA ASN A 106 1.11 3.29 18.31
C ASN A 106 0.26 4.54 17.98
N GLY A 107 -0.84 4.35 17.28
CA GLY A 107 -1.73 5.44 16.87
C GLY A 107 -1.15 6.39 15.82
N LYS A 108 0.07 6.18 15.34
CA LYS A 108 0.67 6.97 14.25
C LYS A 108 0.30 6.35 12.91
N PRO A 109 -0.27 7.12 11.96
CA PRO A 109 -0.68 6.57 10.69
C PRO A 109 0.51 6.12 9.84
N TYR A 110 0.36 4.98 9.18
CA TYR A 110 1.21 4.55 8.08
C TYR A 110 0.61 5.07 6.77
N ILE A 111 1.41 5.73 5.97
CA ILE A 111 0.98 6.35 4.71
C ILE A 111 1.97 6.00 3.62
N GLU A 112 1.46 5.52 2.50
CA GLU A 112 2.20 5.41 1.25
C GLU A 112 1.40 6.00 0.09
N ILE A 113 2.10 6.60 -0.84
CA ILE A 113 1.54 7.10 -2.10
C ILE A 113 2.26 6.48 -3.27
N GLY A 114 1.53 6.28 -4.35
CA GLY A 114 2.08 5.78 -5.59
C GLY A 114 1.51 6.50 -6.80
N TYR A 115 2.26 6.50 -7.87
CA TYR A 115 1.82 6.94 -9.18
C TYR A 115 2.50 6.08 -10.24
N GLY A 116 1.87 5.95 -11.38
CA GLY A 116 2.45 5.11 -12.41
C GLY A 116 1.71 5.12 -13.73
N PHE A 117 2.16 4.23 -14.57
CA PHE A 117 1.61 4.04 -15.90
C PHE A 117 1.15 2.59 -16.06
N SER A 118 -0.03 2.43 -16.58
CA SER A 118 -0.58 1.13 -16.97
C SER A 118 -0.81 1.08 -18.48
N ASN A 119 -1.11 -0.11 -18.98
CA ASN A 119 -1.26 -0.37 -20.41
C ASN A 119 0.03 -0.21 -21.23
N ILE A 120 1.18 -0.32 -20.59
CA ILE A 120 2.48 -0.38 -21.29
C ILE A 120 2.51 -1.71 -22.04
N PHE A 121 2.74 -1.67 -23.35
CA PHE A 121 2.63 -2.85 -24.24
C PHE A 121 1.33 -3.65 -24.07
N ARG A 122 0.23 -3.02 -23.62
CA ARG A 122 -1.11 -3.57 -23.38
C ARG A 122 -1.27 -4.45 -22.12
N PHE A 123 -0.19 -4.82 -21.43
CA PHE A 123 -0.29 -5.72 -20.28
C PHE A 123 0.57 -5.30 -19.08
N LEU A 124 1.54 -4.42 -19.25
CA LEU A 124 2.47 -4.04 -18.19
C LEU A 124 1.99 -2.78 -17.46
N ARG A 125 2.15 -2.80 -16.15
CA ARG A 125 1.94 -1.67 -15.25
C ARG A 125 3.23 -1.44 -14.46
N VAL A 126 3.62 -0.18 -14.33
CA VAL A 126 4.77 0.28 -13.54
C VAL A 126 4.29 1.31 -12.53
N ASP A 127 4.62 1.10 -11.28
CA ASP A 127 4.26 1.95 -10.14
C ASP A 127 5.52 2.47 -9.46
N PHE A 128 5.54 3.76 -9.18
CA PHE A 128 6.52 4.45 -8.35
C PHE A 128 5.88 4.68 -6.99
N VAL A 129 6.31 3.96 -5.97
CA VAL A 129 5.69 3.99 -4.65
C VAL A 129 6.63 4.63 -3.64
N HIS A 130 6.09 5.56 -2.85
CA HIS A 130 6.79 6.27 -1.80
C HIS A 130 6.15 6.00 -0.45
N ARG A 131 6.97 5.67 0.53
CA ARG A 131 6.60 5.59 1.93
C ARG A 131 6.81 6.95 2.59
N LEU A 132 5.77 7.50 3.23
CA LEU A 132 5.80 8.84 3.81
C LEU A 132 6.00 8.86 5.32
N THR A 133 5.63 7.78 5.99
CA THR A 133 5.66 7.69 7.47
C THR A 133 6.44 6.47 7.94
N HIS A 134 6.78 6.42 9.23
CA HIS A 134 7.55 5.33 9.83
C HIS A 134 8.88 5.05 9.11
N LEU A 135 9.56 6.11 8.67
CA LEU A 135 10.79 6.02 7.86
C LEU A 135 12.02 5.52 8.64
N ASN A 136 11.98 5.59 9.95
CA ASN A 136 13.04 5.15 10.85
C ASN A 136 12.55 4.02 11.76
N ASN A 137 11.87 3.04 11.18
CA ASN A 137 11.31 1.90 11.91
C ASN A 137 12.31 0.74 11.93
N THR A 138 13.28 0.81 12.85
CA THR A 138 14.14 -0.31 13.20
C THR A 138 13.55 -1.04 14.40
N SER A 139 13.61 -2.36 14.42
CA SER A 139 13.15 -3.20 15.50
C SER A 139 14.10 -4.39 15.66
N THR A 140 13.90 -5.19 16.70
CA THR A 140 14.64 -6.45 16.90
C THR A 140 14.55 -7.42 15.70
N VAL A 141 13.47 -7.32 14.92
CA VAL A 141 13.26 -8.14 13.72
C VAL A 141 13.84 -7.47 12.46
N PHE A 142 13.98 -6.14 12.46
CA PHE A 142 14.44 -5.38 11.30
C PHE A 142 15.63 -4.49 11.68
N GLU A 143 16.82 -4.92 11.33
CA GLU A 143 18.08 -4.22 11.64
C GLU A 143 18.27 -2.93 10.82
N SER A 144 17.60 -2.81 9.68
CA SER A 144 17.72 -1.67 8.77
C SER A 144 16.44 -0.85 8.68
N ASN A 145 16.57 0.43 8.30
CA ASN A 145 15.42 1.28 7.99
C ASN A 145 14.65 0.75 6.77
N PRO A 146 13.32 0.90 6.74
CA PRO A 146 12.54 0.53 5.58
C PRO A 146 12.88 1.38 4.35
N PRO A 147 12.71 0.85 3.14
CA PRO A 147 12.89 1.63 1.92
C PRO A 147 11.89 2.78 1.87
N LYS A 148 12.35 3.94 1.40
CA LYS A 148 11.50 5.15 1.26
C LYS A 148 10.83 5.23 -0.10
N PHE A 149 11.40 4.54 -1.10
CA PHE A 149 10.96 4.54 -2.48
C PHE A 149 11.20 3.16 -3.10
N SER A 150 10.29 2.73 -3.96
CA SER A 150 10.46 1.51 -4.75
C SER A 150 9.72 1.64 -6.09
N ILE A 151 10.26 0.97 -7.09
CA ILE A 151 9.58 0.75 -8.36
C ILE A 151 8.97 -0.64 -8.31
N LYS A 152 7.66 -0.72 -8.57
CA LYS A 152 6.91 -1.97 -8.60
C LYS A 152 6.37 -2.19 -10.01
N ILE A 153 6.28 -3.43 -10.41
CA ILE A 153 5.74 -3.83 -11.71
C ILE A 153 4.59 -4.82 -11.52
N SER A 154 3.61 -4.80 -12.40
CA SER A 154 2.59 -5.84 -12.45
C SER A 154 2.11 -6.09 -13.87
N ALA A 155 1.68 -7.32 -14.13
CA ALA A 155 0.97 -7.65 -15.34
C ALA A 155 -0.53 -7.40 -15.12
N GLN A 156 -1.14 -6.57 -15.96
CA GLN A 156 -2.56 -6.25 -15.88
C GLN A 156 -3.16 -6.30 -17.28
N ILE A 157 -3.93 -7.35 -17.54
CA ILE A 157 -4.73 -7.45 -18.77
C ILE A 157 -6.09 -6.84 -18.49
N ARG A 158 -6.39 -5.71 -19.12
CA ARG A 158 -7.73 -5.13 -19.13
C ARG A 158 -8.35 -5.45 -20.50
N LEU A 159 -9.33 -6.32 -20.44
CA LEU A 159 -10.20 -6.64 -21.58
C LEU A 159 -11.22 -5.53 -21.79
#